data_3031159b78464e90846d3038df324fcf
#
_entry.id   3031159b78464e90846d3038df324fcf
#
_cell.length_a   1.000
_cell.length_b   1.000
_cell.length_c   1.000
_cell.angle_alpha   90.00
_cell.angle_beta   90.00
_cell.angle_gamma   90.00
#
_symmetry.space_group_name_H-M   'P 1'
#
loop_
_entity.id
_entity.type
_entity.pdbx_description
1 polymer ?
#
loop_
_entity_poly.entity_id
_entity_poly.type
_entity_poly.pdbx_seq_one_letter_code
_entity_poly.pdbx_strand_id
1 'polypeptide(L)'
;GIVVGLLTVLLAARSPAKKASKVSPLAAVSGNANDLQPVKKAANTKFFKIDTSLGIHHAKASKKNFILMISSFSISIILFLAFSVTIDFMNHTLTPLQPWTADISVISPEDTCSVKAEFIEELQQNPAVKNVYGRMFAYNVPVIVNGEEKVVDLISYEDMQFDWAKDYVLSGSLEKAQSESNTGLIVFEPQNDIEVGNVITLNLNGSQADMEIVGMLSDCPFNNRQDVGKLICSEDTFRKLTGETDYSIIDIQLSQNATENDVNEIHRLVGSQYTFSDERMGNSNTRGAYYCFGLFIYGFLVLIALITLFNIINSIAMSVVAKMKQYGVFRAIGLSNRQ
;
A
#
# COMPACT_ATOMS: atom_id res chain seq x y z
N GLY A 1 -11.86 -23.16 -12.92
CA GLY A 1 -13.00 -22.24 -12.71
C GLY A 1 -14.30 -22.82 -13.21
N ILE A 2 -14.45 -23.13 -14.54
CA ILE A 2 -15.72 -23.52 -15.19
C ILE A 2 -16.32 -24.79 -14.60
N VAL A 3 -15.54 -25.86 -14.40
CA VAL A 3 -16.02 -27.14 -13.84
C VAL A 3 -16.54 -26.97 -12.41
N VAL A 4 -15.84 -26.22 -11.58
CA VAL A 4 -16.26 -25.93 -10.20
C VAL A 4 -17.55 -25.09 -10.20
N GLY A 5 -17.64 -24.09 -11.07
CA GLY A 5 -18.84 -23.27 -11.24
C GLY A 5 -20.05 -24.10 -11.65
N LEU A 6 -19.91 -25.00 -12.62
CA LEU A 6 -20.96 -25.86 -13.12
C LEU A 6 -21.44 -26.86 -12.04
N LEU A 7 -20.49 -27.46 -11.31
CA LEU A 7 -20.80 -28.34 -10.16
C LEU A 7 -21.55 -27.58 -9.05
N THR A 8 -21.13 -26.38 -8.73
CA THR A 8 -21.78 -25.53 -7.72
C THR A 8 -23.20 -25.19 -8.10
N VAL A 9 -23.45 -24.81 -9.36
CA VAL A 9 -24.80 -24.51 -9.86
C VAL A 9 -25.69 -25.76 -9.83
N LEU A 10 -25.21 -26.93 -10.28
CA LEU A 10 -25.94 -28.19 -10.23
C LEU A 10 -26.30 -28.61 -8.80
N LEU A 11 -25.37 -28.50 -7.86
CA LEU A 11 -25.62 -28.79 -6.45
C LEU A 11 -26.63 -27.82 -5.82
N ALA A 12 -26.52 -26.53 -6.14
CA ALA A 12 -27.43 -25.50 -5.65
C ALA A 12 -28.87 -25.69 -6.20
N ALA A 13 -29.01 -26.07 -7.49
CA ALA A 13 -30.28 -26.30 -8.13
C ALA A 13 -30.99 -27.58 -7.66
N ARG A 14 -30.24 -28.57 -7.16
CA ARG A 14 -30.80 -29.88 -6.72
C ARG A 14 -31.87 -29.76 -5.63
N SER A 15 -31.66 -28.91 -4.64
CA SER A 15 -32.59 -28.73 -3.51
C SER A 15 -33.91 -28.07 -3.91
N PRO A 16 -33.94 -26.96 -4.68
CA PRO A 16 -35.19 -26.40 -5.21
C PRO A 16 -35.92 -27.34 -6.15
N ALA A 17 -35.19 -28.02 -7.06
CA ALA A 17 -35.78 -28.96 -8.00
C ALA A 17 -36.47 -30.13 -7.27
N LYS A 18 -35.83 -30.70 -6.23
CA LYS A 18 -36.44 -31.76 -5.40
C LYS A 18 -37.67 -31.31 -4.63
N LYS A 19 -37.74 -30.02 -4.23
CA LYS A 19 -38.95 -29.45 -3.61
C LYS A 19 -40.07 -29.25 -4.64
N ALA A 20 -39.75 -28.72 -5.81
CA ALA A 20 -40.70 -28.52 -6.86
C ALA A 20 -41.32 -29.84 -7.34
N SER A 21 -40.54 -30.91 -7.45
CA SER A 21 -41.03 -32.24 -7.86
C SER A 21 -42.01 -32.92 -6.86
N LYS A 22 -42.05 -32.42 -5.61
CA LYS A 22 -42.96 -32.94 -4.56
C LYS A 22 -44.30 -32.19 -4.48
N VAL A 23 -44.47 -31.11 -5.22
CA VAL A 23 -45.73 -30.34 -5.23
C VAL A 23 -46.72 -31.04 -6.13
N SER A 24 -47.90 -31.38 -5.59
CA SER A 24 -48.95 -32.01 -6.43
C SER A 24 -49.51 -30.99 -7.42
N PRO A 25 -49.93 -31.43 -8.62
CA PRO A 25 -50.52 -30.54 -9.62
C PRO A 25 -51.72 -29.76 -9.09
N LEU A 26 -52.54 -30.37 -8.25
CA LEU A 26 -53.70 -29.74 -7.62
C LEU A 26 -53.30 -28.62 -6.66
N ALA A 27 -52.27 -28.84 -5.85
CA ALA A 27 -51.74 -27.82 -4.92
C ALA A 27 -51.09 -26.66 -5.67
N ALA A 28 -50.46 -26.90 -6.83
CA ALA A 28 -49.88 -25.87 -7.67
C ALA A 28 -50.94 -24.96 -8.31
N VAL A 29 -52.06 -25.54 -8.77
CA VAL A 29 -53.17 -24.81 -9.42
C VAL A 29 -54.05 -24.09 -8.39
N SER A 30 -54.34 -24.72 -7.24
CA SER A 30 -55.19 -24.11 -6.19
C SER A 30 -54.52 -22.98 -5.42
N GLY A 31 -53.20 -22.76 -5.58
CA GLY A 31 -52.45 -21.73 -4.84
C GLY A 31 -52.34 -21.99 -3.34
N ASN A 32 -52.83 -23.16 -2.85
CA ASN A 32 -52.80 -23.55 -1.44
C ASN A 32 -51.53 -24.26 -1.00
N ALA A 33 -50.50 -24.25 -1.86
CA ALA A 33 -49.20 -24.87 -1.56
C ALA A 33 -48.37 -24.14 -0.46
N ASN A 34 -48.82 -22.98 -0.02
CA ASN A 34 -48.20 -22.28 1.09
C ASN A 34 -49.05 -22.47 2.34
N ASP A 35 -48.70 -23.43 3.16
CA ASP A 35 -49.09 -23.46 4.56
C ASP A 35 -48.77 -22.11 5.20
N LEU A 36 -49.80 -21.35 5.56
CA LEU A 36 -49.69 -20.18 6.42
C LEU A 36 -49.08 -20.67 7.75
N GLN A 37 -47.80 -20.60 7.88
CA GLN A 37 -47.16 -20.89 9.17
C GLN A 37 -47.77 -19.93 10.19
N PRO A 38 -48.40 -20.43 11.26
CA PRO A 38 -49.00 -19.57 12.24
C PRO A 38 -47.93 -18.68 12.87
N VAL A 39 -48.16 -17.38 12.87
CA VAL A 39 -47.28 -16.39 13.51
C VAL A 39 -47.30 -16.65 15.01
N LYS A 40 -46.26 -17.31 15.50
CA LYS A 40 -46.18 -17.77 16.91
C LYS A 40 -45.93 -16.65 17.92
N LYS A 41 -45.56 -15.45 17.50
CA LYS A 41 -45.29 -14.31 18.38
C LYS A 41 -45.68 -13.00 17.69
N ALA A 42 -46.29 -12.06 18.44
CA ALA A 42 -46.57 -10.72 17.98
C ALA A 42 -45.30 -9.89 17.77
N ALA A 43 -45.31 -8.93 16.85
CA ALA A 43 -44.21 -7.98 16.67
C ALA A 43 -44.03 -7.11 17.91
N ASN A 44 -42.80 -6.92 18.35
CA ASN A 44 -42.51 -6.05 19.47
C ASN A 44 -42.46 -4.57 19.00
N THR A 45 -43.43 -3.78 19.36
CA THR A 45 -43.61 -2.39 18.93
C THR A 45 -43.06 -1.38 19.94
N LYS A 46 -42.33 -1.84 21.00
CA LYS A 46 -41.85 -0.93 22.08
C LYS A 46 -40.75 0.05 21.64
N PHE A 47 -39.94 -0.31 20.65
CA PHE A 47 -38.75 0.46 20.27
C PHE A 47 -38.79 1.08 18.88
N PHE A 48 -39.65 0.61 18.00
CA PHE A 48 -39.73 1.07 16.61
C PHE A 48 -41.17 1.36 16.18
N LYS A 49 -41.32 2.18 15.15
CA LYS A 49 -42.63 2.40 14.51
C LYS A 49 -43.20 1.06 14.03
N ILE A 50 -44.50 0.94 13.97
CA ILE A 50 -45.23 -0.29 13.64
C ILE A 50 -44.73 -0.90 12.33
N ASP A 51 -44.48 -0.08 11.29
CA ASP A 51 -44.01 -0.50 9.98
C ASP A 51 -42.62 -1.18 10.07
N THR A 52 -41.71 -0.57 10.81
CA THR A 52 -40.34 -1.10 11.02
C THR A 52 -40.38 -2.37 11.88
N SER A 53 -41.17 -2.42 12.94
CA SER A 53 -41.34 -3.60 13.79
C SER A 53 -41.93 -4.75 13.03
N LEU A 54 -42.89 -4.51 12.15
CA LEU A 54 -43.50 -5.51 11.28
C LEU A 54 -42.51 -6.01 10.26
N GLY A 55 -41.70 -5.14 9.64
CA GLY A 55 -40.63 -5.47 8.73
C GLY A 55 -39.60 -6.39 9.34
N ILE A 56 -39.10 -6.06 10.56
CA ILE A 56 -38.13 -6.87 11.30
C ILE A 56 -38.73 -8.25 11.69
N HIS A 57 -39.99 -8.26 12.14
CA HIS A 57 -40.69 -9.47 12.49
C HIS A 57 -40.81 -10.40 11.27
N HIS A 58 -41.19 -9.83 10.12
CA HIS A 58 -41.30 -10.58 8.87
C HIS A 58 -39.96 -11.07 8.34
N ALA A 59 -38.90 -10.28 8.45
CA ALA A 59 -37.55 -10.74 8.09
C ALA A 59 -37.07 -11.93 8.94
N LYS A 60 -37.40 -11.91 10.26
CA LYS A 60 -37.07 -13.00 11.20
C LYS A 60 -38.01 -14.21 11.11
N ALA A 61 -39.16 -14.09 10.51
CA ALA A 61 -40.15 -15.19 10.45
C ALA A 61 -39.63 -16.43 9.70
N SER A 62 -38.72 -16.21 8.70
CA SER A 62 -38.02 -17.30 8.01
C SER A 62 -36.59 -17.36 8.50
N LYS A 63 -36.34 -18.02 9.64
CA LYS A 63 -35.01 -18.11 10.28
C LYS A 63 -33.92 -18.58 9.30
N LYS A 64 -34.23 -19.55 8.43
CA LYS A 64 -33.26 -20.10 7.47
C LYS A 64 -32.80 -19.04 6.46
N ASN A 65 -33.74 -18.31 5.86
CA ASN A 65 -33.43 -17.26 4.89
C ASN A 65 -32.72 -16.08 5.57
N PHE A 66 -33.11 -15.75 6.80
CA PHE A 66 -32.47 -14.71 7.60
C PHE A 66 -31.00 -15.03 7.91
N ILE A 67 -30.72 -16.29 8.36
CA ILE A 67 -29.34 -16.74 8.62
C ILE A 67 -28.51 -16.74 7.32
N LEU A 68 -29.08 -17.22 6.21
CA LEU A 68 -28.37 -17.21 4.92
C LEU A 68 -28.04 -15.80 4.47
N MET A 69 -28.95 -14.84 4.65
CA MET A 69 -28.72 -13.43 4.32
C MET A 69 -27.61 -12.84 5.19
N ILE A 70 -27.64 -13.05 6.51
CA ILE A 70 -26.60 -12.57 7.43
C ILE A 70 -25.25 -13.19 7.06
N SER A 71 -25.19 -14.51 6.85
CA SER A 71 -23.96 -15.21 6.48
C SER A 71 -23.37 -14.66 5.18
N SER A 72 -24.21 -14.43 4.15
CA SER A 72 -23.76 -13.86 2.89
C SER A 72 -23.18 -12.46 3.07
N PHE A 73 -23.84 -11.60 3.85
CA PHE A 73 -23.32 -10.27 4.19
C PHE A 73 -22.01 -10.33 4.97
N SER A 74 -21.96 -11.20 5.99
CA SER A 74 -20.75 -11.34 6.79
C SER A 74 -19.56 -11.80 5.95
N ILE A 75 -19.76 -12.77 5.08
CA ILE A 75 -18.70 -13.24 4.15
C ILE A 75 -18.27 -12.11 3.22
N SER A 76 -19.21 -11.35 2.66
CA SER A 76 -18.89 -10.21 1.77
C SER A 76 -18.08 -9.14 2.49
N ILE A 77 -18.44 -8.81 3.73
CA ILE A 77 -17.70 -7.82 4.55
C ILE A 77 -16.29 -8.35 4.87
N ILE A 78 -16.17 -9.63 5.27
CA ILE A 78 -14.87 -10.25 5.58
C ILE A 78 -13.98 -10.23 4.34
N LEU A 79 -14.50 -10.61 3.18
CA LEU A 79 -13.75 -10.57 1.93
C LEU A 79 -13.35 -9.15 1.55
N PHE A 80 -14.26 -8.17 1.70
CA PHE A 80 -13.95 -6.77 1.44
C PHE A 80 -12.81 -6.27 2.33
N LEU A 81 -12.86 -6.55 3.64
CA LEU A 81 -11.80 -6.19 4.57
C LEU A 81 -10.49 -6.89 4.26
N ALA A 82 -10.52 -8.20 3.92
CA ALA A 82 -9.33 -8.94 3.55
C ALA A 82 -8.65 -8.35 2.30
N PHE A 83 -9.42 -8.01 1.27
CA PHE A 83 -8.86 -7.36 0.08
C PHE A 83 -8.38 -5.93 0.35
N SER A 84 -9.07 -5.18 1.24
CA SER A 84 -8.63 -3.85 1.66
C SER A 84 -7.25 -3.90 2.34
N VAL A 85 -7.07 -4.84 3.28
CA VAL A 85 -5.77 -5.06 3.93
C VAL A 85 -4.70 -5.50 2.92
N THR A 86 -5.09 -6.31 1.91
CA THR A 86 -4.17 -6.71 0.84
C THR A 86 -3.73 -5.53 -0.02
N ILE A 87 -4.60 -4.54 -0.25
CA ILE A 87 -4.24 -3.30 -0.95
C ILE A 87 -3.24 -2.49 -0.12
N ASP A 88 -3.49 -2.33 1.17
CA ASP A 88 -2.57 -1.61 2.06
C ASP A 88 -1.20 -2.30 2.11
N PHE A 89 -1.18 -3.62 2.23
CA PHE A 89 0.04 -4.41 2.15
C PHE A 89 0.75 -4.25 0.80
N MET A 90 0.00 -4.29 -0.31
CA MET A 90 0.55 -4.07 -1.64
C MET A 90 1.17 -2.68 -1.77
N ASN A 91 0.48 -1.64 -1.30
CA ASN A 91 0.98 -0.27 -1.32
C ASN A 91 2.26 -0.09 -0.50
N HIS A 92 2.41 -0.86 0.55
CA HIS A 92 3.61 -0.82 1.39
C HIS A 92 4.77 -1.63 0.80
N THR A 93 4.48 -2.78 0.17
CA THR A 93 5.51 -3.74 -0.27
C THR A 93 5.88 -3.61 -1.76
N LEU A 94 4.91 -3.23 -2.60
CA LEU A 94 5.05 -3.10 -4.05
C LEU A 94 4.87 -1.65 -4.49
N THR A 95 5.35 -0.69 -3.69
CA THR A 95 5.23 0.73 -4.03
C THR A 95 5.68 0.98 -5.47
N PRO A 96 4.82 1.59 -6.30
CA PRO A 96 5.25 2.02 -7.61
C PRO A 96 6.28 3.10 -7.40
N LEU A 97 7.48 2.86 -7.82
CA LEU A 97 8.59 3.80 -7.81
C LEU A 97 8.50 4.88 -6.73
N GLN A 98 9.38 4.80 -5.76
CA GLN A 98 9.51 5.82 -4.72
C GLN A 98 9.90 7.16 -5.36
N PRO A 99 9.67 8.30 -4.70
CA PRO A 99 10.08 9.60 -5.21
C PRO A 99 11.57 9.69 -5.56
N TRP A 100 12.38 8.88 -4.91
CA TRP A 100 13.84 8.78 -5.12
C TRP A 100 14.27 7.68 -6.09
N THR A 101 13.34 6.97 -6.75
CA THR A 101 13.74 5.91 -7.69
C THR A 101 14.37 6.55 -8.92
N ALA A 102 15.62 6.23 -9.18
CA ALA A 102 16.34 6.65 -10.36
C ALA A 102 15.93 5.83 -11.58
N ASP A 103 15.93 6.46 -12.75
CA ASP A 103 15.84 5.76 -14.03
C ASP A 103 17.22 5.34 -14.53
N ILE A 104 18.25 6.14 -14.19
CA ILE A 104 19.65 5.89 -14.50
C ILE A 104 20.48 6.22 -13.27
N SER A 105 21.46 5.35 -12.96
CA SER A 105 22.46 5.63 -11.94
C SER A 105 23.86 5.57 -12.52
N VAL A 106 24.65 6.61 -12.23
CA VAL A 106 26.08 6.68 -12.56
C VAL A 106 26.84 6.37 -11.29
N ILE A 107 27.54 5.26 -11.28
CA ILE A 107 28.17 4.71 -10.08
C ILE A 107 29.69 4.76 -10.23
N SER A 108 30.37 5.25 -9.21
CA SER A 108 31.82 5.28 -9.17
C SER A 108 32.41 3.88 -9.03
N PRO A 109 33.61 3.62 -9.56
CA PRO A 109 34.28 2.36 -9.33
C PRO A 109 34.74 2.24 -7.87
N GLU A 110 34.77 1.00 -7.34
CA GLU A 110 35.32 0.66 -6.03
C GLU A 110 34.75 1.45 -4.84
N ASP A 111 33.46 1.82 -4.93
CA ASP A 111 32.76 2.55 -3.84
C ASP A 111 33.43 3.88 -3.43
N THR A 112 34.18 4.51 -4.32
CA THR A 112 34.85 5.79 -4.08
C THR A 112 33.97 6.99 -4.38
N CYS A 113 34.31 8.19 -3.90
CA CYS A 113 33.71 9.43 -4.36
C CYS A 113 34.48 10.00 -5.55
N SER A 114 34.21 9.50 -6.77
CA SER A 114 34.97 9.88 -7.96
C SER A 114 34.10 10.35 -9.16
N VAL A 115 32.77 10.23 -9.06
CA VAL A 115 31.86 10.76 -10.08
C VAL A 115 31.83 12.27 -9.96
N LYS A 116 32.27 12.98 -11.01
CA LYS A 116 32.47 14.40 -11.01
C LYS A 116 31.21 15.19 -10.68
N ALA A 117 31.29 16.10 -9.72
CA ALA A 117 30.19 16.98 -9.34
C ALA A 117 29.68 17.86 -10.49
N GLU A 118 30.56 18.19 -11.44
CA GLU A 118 30.22 18.98 -12.63
C GLU A 118 29.10 18.33 -13.48
N PHE A 119 28.99 16.98 -13.45
CA PHE A 119 27.93 16.29 -14.18
C PHE A 119 26.52 16.63 -13.68
N ILE A 120 26.34 16.98 -12.41
CA ILE A 120 25.03 17.39 -11.90
C ILE A 120 24.57 18.67 -12.59
N GLU A 121 25.44 19.67 -12.70
CA GLU A 121 25.12 20.95 -13.35
C GLU A 121 24.79 20.76 -14.84
N GLU A 122 25.58 19.92 -15.54
CA GLU A 122 25.40 19.64 -16.95
C GLU A 122 24.12 18.82 -17.21
N LEU A 123 23.83 17.82 -16.37
CA LEU A 123 22.62 16.99 -16.45
C LEU A 123 21.36 17.79 -16.10
N GLN A 124 21.41 18.73 -15.16
CA GLN A 124 20.28 19.62 -14.82
C GLN A 124 19.84 20.48 -15.98
N GLN A 125 20.75 20.83 -16.90
CA GLN A 125 20.44 21.63 -18.08
C GLN A 125 19.83 20.80 -19.21
N ASN A 126 19.87 19.47 -19.13
CA ASN A 126 19.34 18.59 -20.17
C ASN A 126 17.81 18.48 -20.05
N PRO A 127 17.05 18.83 -21.11
CA PRO A 127 15.58 18.81 -21.07
C PRO A 127 14.98 17.40 -20.91
N ALA A 128 15.75 16.34 -21.16
CA ALA A 128 15.35 14.97 -20.93
C ALA A 128 15.47 14.55 -19.46
N VAL A 129 16.16 15.34 -18.63
CA VAL A 129 16.33 15.09 -17.19
C VAL A 129 15.26 15.84 -16.42
N LYS A 130 14.59 15.14 -15.53
CA LYS A 130 13.58 15.71 -14.63
C LYS A 130 14.21 16.16 -13.32
N ASN A 131 14.97 15.26 -12.69
CA ASN A 131 15.72 15.50 -11.47
C ASN A 131 17.06 14.76 -11.57
N VAL A 132 18.07 15.34 -10.95
CA VAL A 132 19.37 14.69 -10.73
C VAL A 132 19.83 15.03 -9.33
N TYR A 133 20.39 14.04 -8.65
CA TYR A 133 20.92 14.21 -7.29
C TYR A 133 22.10 13.28 -7.06
N GLY A 134 23.02 13.75 -6.22
CA GLY A 134 24.22 13.00 -5.88
C GLY A 134 24.10 12.33 -4.50
N ARG A 135 24.93 11.31 -4.31
CA ARG A 135 25.11 10.66 -3.02
C ARG A 135 26.58 10.37 -2.80
N MET A 136 27.07 10.70 -1.62
CA MET A 136 28.41 10.37 -1.18
C MET A 136 28.35 9.36 -0.05
N PHE A 137 29.23 8.38 -0.08
CA PHE A 137 29.33 7.33 0.92
C PHE A 137 30.76 7.22 1.44
N ALA A 138 30.88 7.13 2.76
CA ALA A 138 32.09 6.65 3.41
C ALA A 138 31.73 5.39 4.19
N TYR A 139 32.21 4.25 3.71
CA TYR A 139 31.86 2.95 4.27
C TYR A 139 32.79 2.57 5.42
N ASN A 140 32.23 1.82 6.38
CA ASN A 140 32.96 1.27 7.52
C ASN A 140 33.75 2.32 8.32
N VAL A 141 33.16 3.47 8.56
CA VAL A 141 33.75 4.55 9.36
C VAL A 141 33.80 4.11 10.82
N PRO A 142 34.99 4.04 11.46
CA PRO A 142 35.08 3.77 12.88
C PRO A 142 34.54 4.94 13.69
N VAL A 143 33.67 4.65 14.65
CA VAL A 143 33.10 5.67 15.55
C VAL A 143 33.22 5.22 16.98
N ILE A 144 33.34 6.21 17.89
CA ILE A 144 33.31 5.98 19.33
C ILE A 144 31.98 6.52 19.85
N VAL A 145 31.22 5.65 20.50
CA VAL A 145 29.91 5.97 21.07
C VAL A 145 29.96 5.54 22.53
N ASN A 146 29.77 6.47 23.47
CA ASN A 146 29.81 6.18 24.91
C ASN A 146 31.06 5.41 25.37
N GLY A 147 32.19 5.59 24.66
CA GLY A 147 33.48 4.93 24.96
C GLY A 147 33.63 3.54 24.31
N GLU A 148 32.65 3.08 23.52
CA GLU A 148 32.72 1.84 22.74
C GLU A 148 33.04 2.14 21.28
N GLU A 149 33.91 1.33 20.69
CA GLU A 149 34.19 1.40 19.25
C GLU A 149 33.09 0.65 18.46
N LYS A 150 32.52 1.34 17.48
CA LYS A 150 31.53 0.81 16.53
C LYS A 150 31.94 1.19 15.11
N VAL A 151 31.18 0.67 14.13
CA VAL A 151 31.38 0.99 12.72
C VAL A 151 30.07 1.45 12.15
N VAL A 152 30.10 2.52 11.37
CA VAL A 152 28.93 3.05 10.66
C VAL A 152 29.27 3.34 9.20
N ASP A 153 28.26 3.36 8.35
CA ASP A 153 28.34 3.95 7.02
C ASP A 153 27.88 5.40 7.11
N LEU A 154 28.70 6.34 6.68
CA LEU A 154 28.36 7.77 6.62
C LEU A 154 27.83 8.09 5.22
N ILE A 155 26.67 8.74 5.16
CA ILE A 155 25.93 9.02 3.92
C ILE A 155 25.61 10.50 3.86
N SER A 156 25.83 11.13 2.70
CA SER A 156 25.41 12.50 2.46
C SER A 156 23.97 12.58 1.98
N TYR A 157 23.20 13.56 2.44
CA TYR A 157 21.92 13.96 1.90
C TYR A 157 21.98 15.38 1.35
N GLU A 158 21.41 15.56 0.17
CA GLU A 158 21.02 16.85 -0.38
C GLU A 158 19.64 17.27 0.12
N ASP A 159 19.22 18.50 -0.13
CA ASP A 159 17.92 19.04 0.30
C ASP A 159 16.73 18.15 -0.11
N MET A 160 16.76 17.64 -1.34
CA MET A 160 15.70 16.77 -1.88
C MET A 160 15.59 15.45 -1.10
N GLN A 161 16.71 14.89 -0.66
CA GLN A 161 16.73 13.65 0.13
C GLN A 161 16.23 13.88 1.55
N PHE A 162 16.52 15.04 2.16
CA PHE A 162 15.91 15.42 3.43
C PHE A 162 14.39 15.57 3.32
N ASP A 163 13.89 16.13 2.21
CA ASP A 163 12.44 16.20 1.96
C ASP A 163 11.79 14.81 1.90
N TRP A 164 12.42 13.85 1.24
CA TRP A 164 11.96 12.46 1.17
C TRP A 164 12.06 11.71 2.50
N ALA A 165 13.00 12.09 3.37
CA ALA A 165 13.18 11.49 4.68
C ALA A 165 12.11 11.89 5.71
N LYS A 166 11.25 12.88 5.42
CA LYS A 166 10.22 13.38 6.35
C LYS A 166 9.28 12.29 6.88
N ASP A 167 8.90 11.35 6.02
CA ASP A 167 7.98 10.26 6.38
C ASP A 167 8.66 9.15 7.22
N TYR A 168 9.98 9.18 7.33
CA TYR A 168 10.79 8.19 8.07
C TYR A 168 11.25 8.66 9.45
N VAL A 169 10.92 9.88 9.87
CA VAL A 169 11.35 10.44 11.14
C VAL A 169 10.67 9.74 12.31
N LEU A 170 11.47 9.14 13.19
CA LEU A 170 11.00 8.58 14.45
C LEU A 170 11.10 9.59 15.60
N SER A 171 12.19 10.36 15.65
CA SER A 171 12.42 11.38 16.69
C SER A 171 13.47 12.40 16.25
N GLY A 172 13.50 13.57 16.92
CA GLY A 172 14.47 14.62 16.66
C GLY A 172 14.08 15.56 15.52
N SER A 173 15.06 16.17 14.84
CA SER A 173 14.85 17.21 13.84
C SER A 173 15.69 17.00 12.58
N LEU A 174 15.02 16.85 11.43
CA LEU A 174 15.66 16.87 10.10
C LEU A 174 16.29 18.23 9.79
N GLU A 175 15.57 19.31 10.15
CA GLU A 175 15.99 20.68 9.85
C GLU A 175 17.35 21.00 10.47
N LYS A 176 17.61 20.54 11.71
CA LYS A 176 18.93 20.69 12.33
C LYS A 176 20.00 19.93 11.56
N ALA A 177 19.73 18.69 11.17
CA ALA A 177 20.70 17.87 10.42
C ALA A 177 21.01 18.47 9.04
N GLN A 178 20.05 19.15 8.43
CA GLN A 178 20.19 19.82 7.14
C GLN A 178 20.97 21.13 7.24
N SER A 179 20.70 21.95 8.27
CA SER A 179 21.18 23.34 8.35
C SER A 179 22.41 23.55 9.25
N GLU A 180 22.59 22.69 10.27
CA GLU A 180 23.67 22.84 11.23
C GLU A 180 24.87 21.94 10.88
N SER A 181 26.07 22.47 10.99
CA SER A 181 27.31 21.71 10.76
C SER A 181 27.58 20.72 11.90
N ASN A 182 28.22 19.59 11.57
CA ASN A 182 28.57 18.53 12.51
C ASN A 182 27.38 17.93 13.25
N THR A 183 26.25 17.89 12.60
CA THR A 183 25.04 17.21 13.07
C THR A 183 24.69 16.06 12.12
N GLY A 184 24.02 15.04 12.65
CA GLY A 184 23.65 13.87 11.86
C GLY A 184 22.38 13.21 12.35
N LEU A 185 21.85 12.35 11.48
CA LEU A 185 20.72 11.47 11.75
C LEU A 185 21.23 10.05 11.82
N ILE A 186 20.68 9.28 12.76
CA ILE A 186 20.94 7.84 12.83
C ILE A 186 19.72 7.06 12.33
N VAL A 187 19.95 5.97 11.62
CA VAL A 187 18.86 5.05 11.28
C VAL A 187 18.68 4.08 12.44
N PHE A 188 17.44 3.91 12.86
CA PHE A 188 17.09 3.01 13.95
C PHE A 188 17.44 1.55 13.58
N GLU A 189 18.29 0.95 14.40
CA GLU A 189 18.60 -0.47 14.37
C GLU A 189 18.53 -1.01 15.80
N PRO A 190 17.83 -2.13 16.06
CA PRO A 190 17.65 -2.64 17.42
C PRO A 190 18.94 -2.95 18.18
N GLN A 191 20.06 -3.12 17.47
CA GLN A 191 21.39 -3.43 18.03
C GLN A 191 22.25 -2.19 18.18
N ASN A 192 21.76 -1.01 17.81
CA ASN A 192 22.50 0.22 17.81
C ASN A 192 22.08 1.08 19.01
N ASP A 193 22.98 1.23 20.01
CA ASP A 193 22.72 2.04 21.21
C ASP A 193 22.98 3.54 21.00
N ILE A 194 22.82 4.03 19.77
CA ILE A 194 22.98 5.45 19.44
C ILE A 194 21.60 6.12 19.54
N GLU A 195 21.49 7.11 20.41
CA GLU A 195 20.25 7.85 20.65
C GLU A 195 20.39 9.32 20.22
N VAL A 196 19.26 9.98 20.03
CA VAL A 196 19.21 11.43 19.77
C VAL A 196 19.77 12.18 20.99
N GLY A 197 20.69 13.12 20.74
CA GLY A 197 21.44 13.86 21.76
C GLY A 197 22.81 13.25 22.07
N ASN A 198 23.14 12.07 21.57
CA ASN A 198 24.49 11.54 21.70
C ASN A 198 25.47 12.35 20.83
N VAL A 199 26.66 12.52 21.32
CA VAL A 199 27.80 13.00 20.54
C VAL A 199 28.67 11.79 20.23
N ILE A 200 28.90 11.53 18.94
CA ILE A 200 29.76 10.45 18.47
C ILE A 200 31.04 11.02 17.88
N THR A 201 32.15 10.36 18.13
CA THR A 201 33.44 10.75 17.53
C THR A 201 33.73 9.85 16.34
N LEU A 202 33.75 10.43 15.14
CA LEU A 202 34.11 9.73 13.89
C LEU A 202 35.63 9.76 13.69
N ASN A 203 36.19 8.65 13.23
CA ASN A 203 37.62 8.58 12.84
C ASN A 203 37.66 8.44 11.30
N LEU A 204 37.98 9.54 10.63
CA LEU A 204 38.06 9.62 9.17
C LEU A 204 39.50 9.93 8.75
N ASN A 205 40.12 9.02 8.04
CA ASN A 205 41.50 9.19 7.52
C ASN A 205 42.54 9.61 8.60
N GLY A 206 42.34 9.14 9.83
CA GLY A 206 43.23 9.49 10.97
C GLY A 206 42.90 10.82 11.66
N SER A 207 41.88 11.53 11.20
CA SER A 207 41.34 12.72 11.87
C SER A 207 40.09 12.37 12.66
N GLN A 208 39.96 12.89 13.87
CA GLN A 208 38.80 12.75 14.71
C GLN A 208 37.88 13.97 14.58
N ALA A 209 36.60 13.73 14.45
CA ALA A 209 35.57 14.76 14.41
C ALA A 209 34.35 14.33 15.21
N ASP A 210 33.82 15.24 16.02
CA ASP A 210 32.63 15.02 16.81
C ASP A 210 31.38 15.40 15.97
N MET A 211 30.33 14.59 16.09
CA MET A 211 29.02 14.80 15.45
C MET A 211 27.92 14.58 16.47
N GLU A 212 27.02 15.53 16.59
CA GLU A 212 25.80 15.41 17.41
C GLU A 212 24.71 14.71 16.63
N ILE A 213 24.07 13.70 17.22
CA ILE A 213 22.90 13.02 16.66
C ILE A 213 21.68 13.84 17.01
N VAL A 214 21.10 14.53 16.02
CA VAL A 214 19.95 15.43 16.18
C VAL A 214 18.61 14.81 15.77
N GLY A 215 18.64 13.60 15.20
CA GLY A 215 17.41 12.88 14.85
C GLY A 215 17.64 11.41 14.53
N MET A 216 16.52 10.67 14.47
CA MET A 216 16.50 9.24 14.20
C MET A 216 15.47 8.95 13.12
N LEU A 217 15.85 8.14 12.14
CA LEU A 217 15.00 7.66 11.05
C LEU A 217 14.66 6.19 11.22
N SER A 218 13.52 5.76 10.73
CA SER A 218 13.11 4.36 10.68
C SER A 218 13.81 3.57 9.58
N ASP A 219 14.24 4.24 8.51
CA ASP A 219 14.86 3.61 7.34
C ASP A 219 15.75 4.59 6.57
N CYS A 220 16.70 4.02 5.81
CA CYS A 220 17.51 4.73 4.83
C CYS A 220 17.46 3.99 3.50
N PRO A 221 16.62 4.43 2.53
CA PRO A 221 16.42 3.71 1.28
C PRO A 221 17.65 3.66 0.35
N PHE A 222 18.70 4.42 0.67
CA PHE A 222 19.89 4.54 -0.17
C PHE A 222 21.03 3.61 0.21
N ASN A 223 20.93 2.90 1.33
CA ASN A 223 21.94 1.93 1.76
C ASN A 223 21.25 0.66 2.27
N ASN A 224 21.43 -0.41 1.53
CA ASN A 224 20.83 -1.73 1.82
C ASN A 224 21.76 -2.64 2.64
N ARG A 225 22.94 -2.16 3.10
CA ARG A 225 23.83 -2.96 3.93
C ARG A 225 23.16 -3.26 5.27
N GLN A 226 23.14 -4.54 5.62
CA GLN A 226 22.64 -4.99 6.92
C GLN A 226 23.80 -5.09 7.90
N ASP A 227 23.50 -4.98 9.19
CA ASP A 227 24.43 -5.11 10.30
C ASP A 227 25.50 -3.99 10.42
N VAL A 228 25.32 -2.87 9.71
CA VAL A 228 26.19 -1.70 9.83
C VAL A 228 25.33 -0.48 10.10
N GLY A 229 25.59 0.25 11.16
CA GLY A 229 24.88 1.49 11.49
C GLY A 229 24.96 2.51 10.36
N LYS A 230 23.85 3.21 10.09
CA LYS A 230 23.77 4.21 9.01
C LYS A 230 23.66 5.60 9.61
N LEU A 231 24.68 6.41 9.39
CA LEU A 231 24.75 7.79 9.82
C LEU A 231 24.57 8.71 8.61
N ILE A 232 23.66 9.65 8.71
CA ILE A 232 23.30 10.55 7.62
C ILE A 232 23.61 11.97 8.03
N CYS A 233 24.27 12.74 7.18
CA CYS A 233 24.53 14.15 7.38
C CYS A 233 24.27 14.97 6.11
N SER A 234 24.28 16.29 6.22
CA SER A 234 24.21 17.15 5.04
C SER A 234 25.46 16.99 4.17
N GLU A 235 25.31 17.26 2.88
CA GLU A 235 26.42 17.23 1.94
C GLU A 235 27.58 18.12 2.37
N ASP A 236 27.28 19.31 2.88
CA ASP A 236 28.29 20.24 3.39
C ASP A 236 29.05 19.65 4.57
N THR A 237 28.36 18.97 5.49
CA THR A 237 29.01 18.30 6.64
C THR A 237 29.86 17.13 6.15
N PHE A 238 29.35 16.31 5.20
CA PHE A 238 30.11 15.21 4.63
C PHE A 238 31.41 15.70 3.99
N ARG A 239 31.33 16.72 3.13
CA ARG A 239 32.49 17.32 2.44
C ARG A 239 33.54 17.85 3.44
N LYS A 240 33.08 18.50 4.52
CA LYS A 240 34.00 19.00 5.59
C LYS A 240 34.70 17.88 6.33
N LEU A 241 33.99 16.77 6.58
CA LEU A 241 34.51 15.64 7.35
C LEU A 241 35.48 14.77 6.55
N THR A 242 35.15 14.50 5.28
CA THR A 242 35.91 13.56 4.43
C THR A 242 36.93 14.23 3.53
N GLY A 243 36.73 15.51 3.18
CA GLY A 243 37.48 16.22 2.16
C GLY A 243 37.06 15.88 0.72
N GLU A 244 36.08 15.00 0.53
CA GLU A 244 35.58 14.60 -0.79
C GLU A 244 34.76 15.71 -1.42
N THR A 245 34.88 15.86 -2.73
CA THR A 245 34.14 16.86 -3.52
C THR A 245 33.24 16.25 -4.59
N ASP A 246 33.58 15.04 -5.00
CA ASP A 246 32.88 14.27 -6.01
C ASP A 246 31.91 13.26 -5.39
N TYR A 247 31.03 12.66 -6.15
CA TYR A 247 29.99 11.76 -5.67
C TYR A 247 30.37 10.28 -5.82
N SER A 248 29.83 9.44 -4.97
CA SER A 248 29.89 7.99 -5.17
C SER A 248 28.88 7.54 -6.23
N ILE A 249 27.70 8.16 -6.22
CA ILE A 249 26.62 7.84 -7.16
C ILE A 249 25.90 9.15 -7.53
N ILE A 250 25.60 9.30 -8.83
CA ILE A 250 24.67 10.32 -9.31
C ILE A 250 23.45 9.57 -9.86
N ASP A 251 22.29 9.89 -9.33
CA ASP A 251 21.00 9.33 -9.75
C ASP A 251 20.25 10.32 -10.62
N ILE A 252 19.70 9.83 -11.72
CA ILE A 252 19.01 10.62 -12.75
C ILE A 252 17.59 10.11 -12.88
N GLN A 253 16.63 10.99 -12.74
CA GLN A 253 15.24 10.75 -13.09
C GLN A 253 14.95 11.43 -14.43
N LEU A 254 14.42 10.67 -15.38
CA LEU A 254 14.13 11.17 -16.71
C LEU A 254 12.74 11.81 -16.80
N SER A 255 12.59 12.75 -17.72
CA SER A 255 11.29 13.29 -18.09
C SER A 255 10.47 12.22 -18.84
N GLN A 256 9.14 12.35 -18.82
CA GLN A 256 8.25 11.40 -19.52
C GLN A 256 8.48 11.33 -21.03
N ASN A 257 9.06 12.36 -21.62
CA ASN A 257 9.31 12.47 -23.06
C ASN A 257 10.73 12.08 -23.45
N ALA A 258 11.56 11.62 -22.50
CA ALA A 258 12.93 11.21 -22.78
C ALA A 258 12.96 10.04 -23.75
N THR A 259 13.83 10.10 -24.73
CA THR A 259 14.00 9.10 -25.78
C THR A 259 15.27 8.27 -25.57
N GLU A 260 15.41 7.17 -26.31
CA GLU A 260 16.67 6.38 -26.33
C GLU A 260 17.87 7.21 -26.77
N ASN A 261 17.68 8.19 -27.65
CA ASN A 261 18.75 9.07 -28.08
C ASN A 261 19.26 9.96 -26.93
N ASP A 262 18.34 10.45 -26.10
CA ASP A 262 18.70 11.28 -24.93
C ASP A 262 19.50 10.44 -23.92
N VAL A 263 19.08 9.20 -23.67
CA VAL A 263 19.81 8.29 -22.78
C VAL A 263 21.21 7.96 -23.32
N ASN A 264 21.34 7.71 -24.63
CA ASN A 264 22.63 7.50 -25.28
C ASN A 264 23.52 8.75 -25.23
N GLU A 265 22.95 9.94 -25.24
CA GLU A 265 23.68 11.19 -25.08
C GLU A 265 24.21 11.33 -23.64
N ILE A 266 23.34 11.09 -22.62
CA ILE A 266 23.74 11.05 -21.22
C ILE A 266 24.86 10.01 -21.00
N HIS A 267 24.74 8.82 -21.57
CA HIS A 267 25.76 7.78 -21.42
C HIS A 267 27.11 8.22 -22.05
N ARG A 268 27.07 8.90 -23.20
CA ARG A 268 28.30 9.42 -23.83
C ARG A 268 28.94 10.55 -23.01
N LEU A 269 28.14 11.40 -22.39
CA LEU A 269 28.59 12.49 -21.54
C LEU A 269 29.31 11.94 -20.30
N VAL A 270 28.72 10.93 -19.64
CA VAL A 270 29.28 10.29 -18.45
C VAL A 270 30.58 9.56 -18.75
N GLY A 271 30.69 8.92 -19.93
CA GLY A 271 31.86 8.15 -20.34
C GLY A 271 31.89 6.75 -19.76
N SER A 272 32.90 5.97 -20.19
CA SER A 272 33.03 4.55 -19.86
C SER A 272 33.80 4.26 -18.58
N GLN A 273 34.25 5.28 -17.86
CA GLN A 273 35.01 5.14 -16.62
C GLN A 273 34.12 4.86 -15.40
N TYR A 274 32.83 5.09 -15.50
CA TYR A 274 31.83 4.84 -14.47
C TYR A 274 30.89 3.71 -14.88
N THR A 275 30.28 3.07 -13.91
CA THR A 275 29.21 2.11 -14.17
C THR A 275 27.92 2.88 -14.47
N PHE A 276 27.39 2.69 -15.67
CA PHE A 276 26.10 3.25 -16.08
C PHE A 276 25.02 2.20 -15.92
N SER A 277 24.17 2.36 -14.91
CA SER A 277 23.05 1.44 -14.62
C SER A 277 21.75 2.02 -15.16
N ASP A 278 21.14 1.34 -16.13
CA ASP A 278 19.87 1.72 -16.72
C ASP A 278 18.74 0.87 -16.14
N GLU A 279 17.99 1.46 -15.21
CA GLU A 279 16.90 0.80 -14.48
C GLU A 279 15.51 1.02 -15.11
N ARG A 280 15.42 1.71 -16.24
CA ARG A 280 14.15 2.08 -16.88
C ARG A 280 13.26 0.87 -17.17
N MET A 281 13.84 -0.22 -17.67
CA MET A 281 13.08 -1.45 -17.93
C MET A 281 12.59 -2.08 -16.62
N GLY A 282 13.43 -2.15 -15.60
CA GLY A 282 13.08 -2.64 -14.26
C GLY A 282 11.96 -1.80 -13.65
N ASN A 283 12.09 -0.48 -13.69
CA ASN A 283 11.09 0.47 -13.21
C ASN A 283 9.75 0.32 -13.94
N SER A 284 9.78 0.19 -15.28
CA SER A 284 8.59 -0.03 -16.10
C SER A 284 7.89 -1.34 -15.76
N ASN A 285 8.65 -2.43 -15.56
CA ASN A 285 8.11 -3.72 -15.16
C ASN A 285 7.48 -3.66 -13.77
N THR A 286 8.14 -3.03 -12.81
CA THR A 286 7.63 -2.84 -11.44
C THR A 286 6.33 -2.05 -11.45
N ARG A 287 6.29 -0.95 -12.20
CA ARG A 287 5.09 -0.13 -12.39
C ARG A 287 3.97 -0.92 -13.06
N GLY A 288 4.28 -1.67 -14.11
CA GLY A 288 3.34 -2.55 -14.80
C GLY A 288 2.75 -3.62 -13.89
N ALA A 289 3.58 -4.30 -13.11
CA ALA A 289 3.15 -5.31 -12.15
C ALA A 289 2.22 -4.71 -11.08
N TYR A 290 2.57 -3.53 -10.54
CA TYR A 290 1.75 -2.82 -9.57
C TYR A 290 0.35 -2.51 -10.12
N TYR A 291 0.26 -1.92 -11.31
CA TYR A 291 -1.04 -1.59 -11.91
C TYR A 291 -1.86 -2.84 -12.28
N CYS A 292 -1.21 -3.88 -12.80
CA CYS A 292 -1.89 -5.16 -13.09
C CYS A 292 -2.45 -5.80 -11.82
N PHE A 293 -1.67 -5.81 -10.75
CA PHE A 293 -2.10 -6.38 -9.47
C PHE A 293 -3.23 -5.55 -8.85
N GLY A 294 -3.11 -4.22 -8.89
CA GLY A 294 -4.15 -3.30 -8.48
C GLY A 294 -5.46 -3.52 -9.23
N LEU A 295 -5.42 -3.58 -10.56
CA LEU A 295 -6.60 -3.84 -11.40
C LEU A 295 -7.26 -5.18 -11.02
N PHE A 296 -6.47 -6.23 -10.77
CA PHE A 296 -6.97 -7.53 -10.34
C PHE A 296 -7.72 -7.43 -9.01
N ILE A 297 -7.12 -6.81 -7.99
CA ILE A 297 -7.72 -6.67 -6.64
C ILE A 297 -8.97 -5.79 -6.69
N TYR A 298 -8.91 -4.62 -7.32
CA TYR A 298 -10.07 -3.74 -7.46
C TYR A 298 -11.20 -4.41 -8.27
N GLY A 299 -10.85 -5.18 -9.30
CA GLY A 299 -11.81 -6.00 -10.05
C GLY A 299 -12.55 -6.99 -9.15
N PHE A 300 -11.85 -7.68 -8.26
CA PHE A 300 -12.46 -8.57 -7.27
C PHE A 300 -13.37 -7.82 -6.29
N LEU A 301 -12.96 -6.65 -5.79
CA LEU A 301 -13.79 -5.83 -4.91
C LEU A 301 -15.11 -5.43 -5.58
N VAL A 302 -15.06 -5.04 -6.84
CA VAL A 302 -16.27 -4.73 -7.63
C VAL A 302 -17.17 -5.97 -7.79
N LEU A 303 -16.59 -7.13 -8.08
CA LEU A 303 -17.35 -8.38 -8.17
C LEU A 303 -18.02 -8.75 -6.84
N ILE A 304 -17.33 -8.63 -5.71
CA ILE A 304 -17.88 -8.88 -4.37
C ILE A 304 -19.04 -7.91 -4.08
N ALA A 305 -18.87 -6.63 -4.41
CA ALA A 305 -19.92 -5.64 -4.26
C ALA A 305 -21.17 -5.96 -5.10
N LEU A 306 -21.00 -6.37 -6.36
CA LEU A 306 -22.08 -6.79 -7.24
C LEU A 306 -22.79 -8.05 -6.74
N ILE A 307 -22.03 -9.07 -6.30
CA ILE A 307 -22.61 -10.29 -5.70
C ILE A 307 -23.45 -9.93 -4.48
N THR A 308 -22.95 -9.06 -3.62
CA THR A 308 -23.66 -8.60 -2.42
C THR A 308 -24.95 -7.88 -2.81
N LEU A 309 -24.89 -6.97 -3.78
CA LEU A 309 -26.05 -6.24 -4.29
C LEU A 309 -27.12 -7.19 -4.85
N PHE A 310 -26.71 -8.15 -5.69
CA PHE A 310 -27.64 -9.13 -6.26
C PHE A 310 -28.24 -10.04 -5.19
N ASN A 311 -27.47 -10.43 -4.17
CA ASN A 311 -27.99 -11.20 -3.04
C ASN A 311 -29.06 -10.43 -2.26
N ILE A 312 -28.86 -9.13 -2.05
CA ILE A 312 -29.86 -8.25 -1.39
C ILE A 312 -31.13 -8.19 -2.23
N ILE A 313 -31.00 -7.85 -3.52
CA ILE A 313 -32.13 -7.72 -4.42
C ILE A 313 -32.92 -9.03 -4.48
N ASN A 314 -32.24 -10.16 -4.66
CA ASN A 314 -32.87 -11.48 -4.73
C ASN A 314 -33.55 -11.85 -3.42
N SER A 315 -32.96 -11.56 -2.27
CA SER A 315 -33.52 -11.82 -0.95
C SER A 315 -34.79 -10.99 -0.70
N ILE A 316 -34.77 -9.71 -1.08
CA ILE A 316 -35.93 -8.82 -0.99
C ILE A 316 -37.03 -9.30 -1.94
N ALA A 317 -36.70 -9.59 -3.20
CA ALA A 317 -37.67 -10.06 -4.21
C ALA A 317 -38.35 -11.35 -3.75
N MET A 318 -37.60 -12.33 -3.26
CA MET A 318 -38.17 -13.59 -2.75
C MET A 318 -39.08 -13.34 -1.53
N SER A 319 -38.67 -12.44 -0.62
CA SER A 319 -39.48 -12.09 0.56
C SER A 319 -40.83 -11.42 0.16
N VAL A 320 -40.79 -10.53 -0.81
CA VAL A 320 -41.99 -9.84 -1.33
C VAL A 320 -42.90 -10.83 -2.05
N VAL A 321 -42.38 -11.64 -2.96
CA VAL A 321 -43.18 -12.64 -3.71
C VAL A 321 -43.83 -13.63 -2.76
N ALA A 322 -43.12 -14.16 -1.78
CA ALA A 322 -43.66 -15.10 -0.79
C ALA A 322 -44.83 -14.54 0.01
N LYS A 323 -44.96 -13.20 0.13
CA LYS A 323 -45.99 -12.53 0.92
C LYS A 323 -47.00 -11.72 0.11
N MET A 324 -46.94 -11.83 -1.22
CA MET A 324 -47.77 -11.01 -2.10
C MET A 324 -49.27 -11.19 -1.79
N LYS A 325 -49.71 -12.40 -1.44
CA LYS A 325 -51.10 -12.68 -1.04
C LYS A 325 -51.48 -11.95 0.26
N GLN A 326 -50.56 -11.87 1.25
CA GLN A 326 -50.78 -11.14 2.51
C GLN A 326 -50.87 -9.64 2.26
N TYR A 327 -50.00 -9.11 1.42
CA TYR A 327 -50.03 -7.68 1.04
C TYR A 327 -51.31 -7.33 0.29
N GLY A 328 -51.80 -8.25 -0.57
CA GLY A 328 -53.11 -8.09 -1.22
C GLY A 328 -54.28 -7.96 -0.23
N VAL A 329 -54.28 -8.82 0.80
CA VAL A 329 -55.29 -8.74 1.88
C VAL A 329 -55.18 -7.42 2.66
N PHE A 330 -53.97 -6.98 3.03
CA PHE A 330 -53.78 -5.71 3.74
C PHE A 330 -54.23 -4.51 2.90
N ARG A 331 -54.03 -4.51 1.61
CA ARG A 331 -54.56 -3.49 0.69
C ARG A 331 -56.09 -3.50 0.63
N ALA A 332 -56.71 -4.69 0.66
CA ALA A 332 -58.15 -4.81 0.66
C ALA A 332 -58.83 -4.25 1.90
N ILE A 333 -58.13 -4.24 3.05
CA ILE A 333 -58.64 -3.64 4.31
C ILE A 333 -58.17 -2.19 4.52
N GLY A 334 -57.60 -1.54 3.49
CA GLY A 334 -57.35 -0.09 3.50
C GLY A 334 -55.94 0.39 3.75
N LEU A 335 -54.89 -0.48 3.71
CA LEU A 335 -53.52 -0.01 3.77
C LEU A 335 -53.13 0.79 2.51
N SER A 336 -52.51 1.94 2.70
CA SER A 336 -52.03 2.79 1.62
C SER A 336 -50.78 2.23 0.94
N ASN A 337 -50.46 2.68 -0.29
CA ASN A 337 -49.26 2.28 -1.05
C ASN A 337 -47.96 2.68 -0.35
N ARG A 338 -47.96 3.53 0.65
CA ARG A 338 -46.78 3.97 1.43
C ARG A 338 -46.61 3.24 2.75
N GLN A 339 -47.58 2.48 3.16
CA GLN A 339 -47.56 1.61 4.34
C GLN A 339 -47.34 0.16 3.94
#